data_ccd6d463a33f91b4afee748f689327c6
#
_entry.id   ccd6d463a33f91b4afee748f689327c6
#
_cell.length_a   1.000
_cell.length_b   1.000
_cell.length_c   1.000
_cell.angle_alpha   90.00
_cell.angle_beta   90.00
_cell.angle_gamma   90.00
#
_symmetry.space_group_name_H-M   'P 1'
#
loop_
_entity.id
_entity.type
_entity.pdbx_description
1 polymer ?
#
loop_
_entity_poly.entity_id
_entity_poly.type
_entity_poly.pdbx_seq_one_letter_code
_entity_poly.pdbx_strand_id
1 'polypeptide(L)'
;MDQGTPVAGGIVVGVDGSPSSQKALRWAVEQARLTGATVEAVLCWTLPTVYGRAPMSVDRELGHAAEKVLAKAVGEATGDVRPVRIRETAVLGNASEVLVERSHGADLLVVGSRGRGGFAGALLGSVGQHCVQHARCPVVVVRAETV
;
A
#
# COMPACT_ATOMS: atom_id res chain seq x y z
N MET A 1 1.55 17.44 12.97
CA MET A 1 1.37 16.82 11.65
C MET A 1 0.20 15.86 11.68
N ASP A 2 -0.70 16.03 10.78
CA ASP A 2 -1.92 15.25 10.72
C ASP A 2 -1.67 13.94 9.98
N GLN A 3 -1.71 12.83 10.71
CA GLN A 3 -1.44 11.52 10.13
C GLN A 3 -2.59 11.01 9.26
N GLY A 4 -3.77 11.58 9.41
CA GLY A 4 -4.91 11.16 8.63
C GLY A 4 -5.01 11.81 7.27
N THR A 5 -4.23 12.85 7.01
CA THR A 5 -4.34 13.65 5.80
C THR A 5 -3.39 13.15 4.72
N PRO A 6 -3.88 12.84 3.52
CA PRO A 6 -3.01 12.48 2.41
C PRO A 6 -2.04 13.61 2.08
N VAL A 7 -0.85 13.25 1.62
CA VAL A 7 0.12 14.23 1.18
C VAL A 7 -0.25 14.67 -0.22
N ALA A 8 -0.53 15.98 -0.37
CA ALA A 8 -0.90 16.51 -1.69
C ALA A 8 0.28 16.40 -2.64
N GLY A 9 0.02 15.99 -3.87
CA GLY A 9 1.03 15.92 -4.90
C GLY A 9 1.99 14.75 -4.78
N GLY A 10 1.63 13.70 -4.05
CA GLY A 10 2.49 12.56 -3.85
C GLY A 10 2.00 11.30 -4.54
N ILE A 11 2.81 10.26 -4.41
CA ILE A 11 2.48 8.92 -4.93
C ILE A 11 2.08 8.05 -3.75
N VAL A 12 0.88 7.48 -3.82
CA VAL A 12 0.40 6.52 -2.82
C VAL A 12 0.59 5.12 -3.38
N VAL A 13 1.17 4.22 -2.61
CA VAL A 13 1.34 2.83 -3.05
C VAL A 13 0.82 1.88 -1.98
N GLY A 14 0.03 0.91 -2.41
CA GLY A 14 -0.50 -0.12 -1.51
C GLY A 14 0.51 -1.23 -1.31
N VAL A 15 0.74 -1.61 -0.07
CA VAL A 15 1.70 -2.64 0.33
C VAL A 15 0.97 -3.70 1.12
N ASP A 16 1.15 -4.97 0.75
CA ASP A 16 0.53 -6.07 1.50
C ASP A 16 1.49 -7.23 1.73
N GLY A 17 2.77 -7.03 1.42
CA GLY A 17 3.78 -8.06 1.58
C GLY A 17 3.86 -9.06 0.45
N SER A 18 2.98 -8.96 -0.55
CA SER A 18 3.02 -9.85 -1.71
C SER A 18 4.13 -9.44 -2.67
N PRO A 19 4.61 -10.37 -3.51
CA PRO A 19 5.62 -10.00 -4.52
C PRO A 19 5.15 -8.91 -5.47
N SER A 20 3.88 -8.91 -5.84
CA SER A 20 3.31 -7.91 -6.73
C SER A 20 3.34 -6.53 -6.10
N SER A 21 2.95 -6.43 -4.82
CA SER A 21 2.98 -5.13 -4.15
C SER A 21 4.42 -4.66 -3.92
N GLN A 22 5.37 -5.58 -3.75
CA GLN A 22 6.76 -5.20 -3.62
C GLN A 22 7.30 -4.61 -4.93
N LYS A 23 6.92 -5.17 -6.06
CA LYS A 23 7.25 -4.58 -7.35
C LYS A 23 6.62 -3.20 -7.51
N ALA A 24 5.36 -3.07 -7.06
CA ALA A 24 4.67 -1.79 -7.12
C ALA A 24 5.40 -0.74 -6.28
N LEU A 25 5.86 -1.12 -5.11
CA LEU A 25 6.60 -0.21 -4.24
C LEU A 25 7.91 0.23 -4.88
N ARG A 26 8.66 -0.71 -5.46
CA ARG A 26 9.90 -0.35 -6.16
C ARG A 26 9.64 0.58 -7.33
N TRP A 27 8.57 0.32 -8.09
CA TRP A 27 8.20 1.18 -9.20
C TRP A 27 7.86 2.60 -8.71
N ALA A 28 7.09 2.70 -7.62
CA ALA A 28 6.70 4.00 -7.07
C ALA A 28 7.93 4.78 -6.59
N VAL A 29 8.87 4.10 -5.93
CA VAL A 29 10.09 4.74 -5.45
C VAL A 29 10.91 5.27 -6.64
N GLU A 30 11.01 4.50 -7.72
CA GLU A 30 11.75 4.95 -8.89
C GLU A 30 11.08 6.14 -9.55
N GLN A 31 9.74 6.13 -9.65
CA GLN A 31 9.02 7.27 -10.20
C GLN A 31 9.23 8.53 -9.36
N ALA A 32 9.19 8.36 -8.04
CA ALA A 32 9.40 9.49 -7.15
C ALA A 32 10.81 10.05 -7.29
N ARG A 33 11.79 9.17 -7.46
CA ARG A 33 13.18 9.59 -7.66
C ARG A 33 13.31 10.43 -8.94
N LEU A 34 12.60 10.04 -9.99
CA LEU A 34 12.67 10.73 -11.27
C LEU A 34 11.89 12.05 -11.28
N THR A 35 10.83 12.16 -10.51
CA THR A 35 9.94 13.31 -10.56
C THR A 35 10.08 14.25 -9.36
N GLY A 36 10.78 13.83 -8.33
CA GLY A 36 10.86 14.61 -7.09
C GLY A 36 9.66 14.46 -6.18
N ALA A 37 8.75 13.54 -6.49
CA ALA A 37 7.55 13.32 -5.68
C ALA A 37 7.89 12.62 -4.37
N THR A 38 7.00 12.74 -3.39
CA THR A 38 7.07 11.94 -2.16
C THR A 38 6.25 10.68 -2.35
N VAL A 39 6.54 9.65 -1.55
CA VAL A 39 5.82 8.39 -1.57
C VAL A 39 5.16 8.17 -0.23
N GLU A 40 3.90 7.76 -0.24
CA GLU A 40 3.25 7.22 0.95
C GLU A 40 3.01 5.73 0.71
N ALA A 41 3.69 4.89 1.48
CA ALA A 41 3.51 3.44 1.42
C ALA A 41 2.48 3.06 2.47
N VAL A 42 1.37 2.50 2.03
CA VAL A 42 0.21 2.23 2.88
C VAL A 42 -0.01 0.74 2.99
N LEU A 43 0.01 0.22 4.21
CA LEU A 43 -0.32 -1.17 4.49
C LEU A 43 -1.56 -1.19 5.37
N CYS A 44 -2.60 -1.88 4.91
CA CYS A 44 -3.84 -2.01 5.67
C CYS A 44 -3.90 -3.37 6.34
N TRP A 45 -4.38 -3.39 7.58
CA TRP A 45 -4.50 -4.63 8.33
C TRP A 45 -5.87 -4.67 8.97
N THR A 46 -6.32 -5.87 9.29
CA THR A 46 -7.65 -6.07 9.88
C THR A 46 -7.51 -6.91 11.14
N LEU A 47 -8.51 -6.78 12.00
CA LEU A 47 -8.56 -7.60 13.21
C LEU A 47 -9.26 -8.90 12.91
N PRO A 48 -8.71 -10.04 13.38
CA PRO A 48 -9.47 -11.26 13.32
C PRO A 48 -10.65 -11.16 14.28
N THR A 49 -11.85 -11.41 13.78
CA THR A 49 -13.02 -11.38 14.63
C THR A 49 -13.37 -12.80 15.07
N VAL A 50 -13.19 -13.05 16.35
CA VAL A 50 -13.69 -14.26 16.97
C VAL A 50 -14.84 -13.82 17.87
N TYR A 51 -16.03 -14.30 17.58
CA TYR A 51 -17.23 -13.91 18.32
C TYR A 51 -17.47 -12.39 18.30
N GLY A 52 -17.03 -11.73 17.23
CA GLY A 52 -17.26 -10.30 17.04
C GLY A 52 -16.38 -9.37 17.85
N ARG A 53 -15.39 -9.91 18.56
CA ARG A 53 -14.51 -9.08 19.39
C ARG A 53 -13.09 -9.56 19.32
N ALA A 54 -12.15 -8.61 19.34
CA ALA A 54 -10.74 -8.90 19.52
C ALA A 54 -10.28 -8.23 20.82
N PRO A 55 -9.43 -8.91 21.62
CA PRO A 55 -8.84 -8.25 22.79
C PRO A 55 -7.98 -7.06 22.37
N MET A 56 -7.91 -6.04 23.22
CA MET A 56 -7.11 -4.85 22.95
C MET A 56 -5.63 -5.16 22.75
N SER A 57 -5.13 -6.20 23.45
CA SER A 57 -3.74 -6.61 23.30
C SER A 57 -3.45 -7.12 21.89
N VAL A 58 -4.43 -7.81 21.28
CA VAL A 58 -4.29 -8.31 19.91
C VAL A 58 -4.25 -7.16 18.92
N ASP A 59 -5.05 -6.14 19.12
CA ASP A 59 -5.05 -4.94 18.30
C ASP A 59 -3.65 -4.32 18.25
N ARG A 60 -3.06 -4.10 19.43
CA ARG A 60 -1.72 -3.50 19.51
C ARG A 60 -0.66 -4.36 18.85
N GLU A 61 -0.72 -5.68 19.10
CA GLU A 61 0.25 -6.60 18.53
C GLU A 61 0.17 -6.65 17.01
N LEU A 62 -1.05 -6.66 16.46
CA LEU A 62 -1.25 -6.70 15.01
C LEU A 62 -0.78 -5.39 14.38
N GLY A 63 -1.03 -4.25 15.03
CA GLY A 63 -0.55 -2.97 14.54
C GLY A 63 0.96 -2.91 14.47
N HIS A 64 1.63 -3.39 15.51
CA HIS A 64 3.10 -3.44 15.51
C HIS A 64 3.63 -4.39 14.45
N ALA A 65 2.98 -5.54 14.27
CA ALA A 65 3.37 -6.48 13.23
C ALA A 65 3.23 -5.86 11.84
N ALA A 66 2.14 -5.13 11.62
CA ALA A 66 1.93 -4.45 10.34
C ALA A 66 3.00 -3.41 10.08
N GLU A 67 3.37 -2.64 11.09
CA GLU A 67 4.43 -1.65 10.97
C GLU A 67 5.76 -2.27 10.62
N LYS A 68 6.07 -3.43 11.20
CA LYS A 68 7.32 -4.15 10.90
C LYS A 68 7.34 -4.68 9.47
N VAL A 69 6.21 -5.22 9.00
CA VAL A 69 6.10 -5.69 7.63
C VAL A 69 6.32 -4.54 6.67
N LEU A 70 5.69 -3.41 6.94
CA LEU A 70 5.82 -2.23 6.09
C LEU A 70 7.25 -1.70 6.08
N ALA A 71 7.87 -1.57 7.24
CA ALA A 71 9.25 -1.09 7.33
C ALA A 71 10.20 -2.00 6.55
N LYS A 72 10.01 -3.31 6.65
CA LYS A 72 10.84 -4.26 5.92
C LYS A 72 10.64 -4.10 4.41
N ALA A 73 9.38 -3.96 3.97
CA ALA A 73 9.08 -3.80 2.56
C ALA A 73 9.74 -2.53 2.00
N VAL A 74 9.64 -1.42 2.72
CA VAL A 74 10.24 -0.15 2.31
C VAL A 74 11.75 -0.27 2.28
N GLY A 75 12.35 -0.91 3.29
CA GLY A 75 13.79 -1.10 3.32
C GLY A 75 14.29 -1.91 2.14
N GLU A 76 13.57 -2.97 1.78
CA GLU A 76 13.96 -3.80 0.63
C GLU A 76 13.79 -3.07 -0.70
N ALA A 77 12.80 -2.17 -0.77
CA ALA A 77 12.56 -1.43 -2.01
C ALA A 77 13.55 -0.30 -2.22
N THR A 78 14.12 0.24 -1.15
CA THR A 78 15.02 1.39 -1.24
C THR A 78 16.49 1.03 -1.03
N GLY A 79 16.77 -0.11 -0.42
CA GLY A 79 18.14 -0.48 -0.06
C GLY A 79 18.64 0.40 1.09
N ASP A 80 19.96 0.58 1.15
CA ASP A 80 20.58 1.33 2.22
C ASP A 80 20.41 2.84 2.09
N VAL A 81 20.15 3.31 0.87
CA VAL A 81 20.00 4.73 0.59
C VAL A 81 18.56 4.98 0.14
N ARG A 82 17.92 5.94 0.79
CA ARG A 82 16.57 6.33 0.42
C ARG A 82 16.64 7.55 -0.49
N PRO A 83 16.51 7.34 -1.81
CA PRO A 83 16.62 8.46 -2.76
C PRO A 83 15.40 9.38 -2.75
N VAL A 84 14.31 8.99 -2.07
CA VAL A 84 13.09 9.77 -2.01
C VAL A 84 12.58 9.82 -0.58
N ARG A 85 11.68 10.76 -0.32
CA ARG A 85 11.01 10.86 0.96
C ARG A 85 9.85 9.88 0.98
N ILE A 86 9.86 8.96 1.93
CA ILE A 86 8.83 7.93 2.03
C ILE A 86 8.17 8.00 3.40
N ARG A 87 6.84 8.09 3.39
CA ARG A 87 6.03 8.02 4.60
C ARG A 87 5.44 6.61 4.68
N GLU A 88 5.61 5.96 5.83
CA GLU A 88 5.09 4.62 6.06
C GLU A 88 3.82 4.74 6.90
N THR A 89 2.71 4.23 6.39
CA THR A 89 1.42 4.35 7.05
C THR A 89 0.78 2.96 7.16
N ALA A 90 0.73 2.43 8.38
CA ALA A 90 0.02 1.18 8.65
C ALA A 90 -1.34 1.54 9.25
N VAL A 91 -2.40 1.07 8.63
CA VAL A 91 -3.77 1.50 8.95
C VAL A 91 -4.64 0.29 9.21
N LEU A 92 -5.42 0.34 10.29
CA LEU A 92 -6.48 -0.62 10.52
C LEU A 92 -7.65 -0.27 9.59
N GLY A 93 -7.96 -1.16 8.66
CA GLY A 93 -9.06 -0.90 7.74
C GLY A 93 -9.01 -1.76 6.50
N ASN A 94 -10.00 -1.59 5.66
CA ASN A 94 -10.12 -2.29 4.41
C ASN A 94 -9.23 -1.62 3.36
N ALA A 95 -8.36 -2.40 2.72
CA ALA A 95 -7.39 -1.84 1.78
C ALA A 95 -8.06 -1.11 0.62
N SER A 96 -9.14 -1.68 0.07
CA SER A 96 -9.82 -1.05 -1.06
C SER A 96 -10.34 0.34 -0.69
N GLU A 97 -10.97 0.44 0.46
CA GLU A 97 -11.54 1.71 0.91
C GLU A 97 -10.46 2.73 1.28
N VAL A 98 -9.44 2.27 2.00
CA VAL A 98 -8.38 3.17 2.46
C VAL A 98 -7.61 3.74 1.27
N LEU A 99 -7.27 2.90 0.29
CA LEU A 99 -6.50 3.36 -0.86
C LEU A 99 -7.30 4.33 -1.73
N VAL A 100 -8.58 4.09 -1.92
CA VAL A 100 -9.42 5.04 -2.65
C VAL A 100 -9.50 6.37 -1.91
N GLU A 101 -9.65 6.33 -0.60
CA GLU A 101 -9.68 7.54 0.20
C GLU A 101 -8.35 8.31 0.09
N ARG A 102 -7.23 7.58 0.15
CA ARG A 102 -5.91 8.19 0.03
C ARG A 102 -5.61 8.72 -1.37
N SER A 103 -6.34 8.27 -2.38
CA SER A 103 -6.14 8.76 -3.74
C SER A 103 -6.60 10.19 -3.93
N HIS A 104 -7.43 10.70 -3.00
CA HIS A 104 -7.87 12.10 -3.07
C HIS A 104 -6.67 13.02 -2.83
N GLY A 105 -6.37 13.87 -3.77
CA GLY A 105 -5.27 14.81 -3.66
C GLY A 105 -3.91 14.22 -4.00
N ALA A 106 -3.81 12.92 -4.25
CA ALA A 106 -2.56 12.31 -4.69
C ALA A 106 -2.40 12.51 -6.20
N ASP A 107 -1.15 12.50 -6.65
CA ASP A 107 -0.87 12.55 -8.10
C ASP A 107 -1.06 11.18 -8.73
N LEU A 108 -0.85 10.12 -7.97
CA LEU A 108 -0.81 8.78 -8.51
C LEU A 108 -1.08 7.77 -7.40
N LEU A 109 -1.85 6.75 -7.72
CA LEU A 109 -2.04 5.59 -6.84
C LEU A 109 -1.44 4.37 -7.54
N VAL A 110 -0.56 3.65 -6.86
CA VAL A 110 0.13 2.50 -7.42
C VAL A 110 -0.27 1.26 -6.63
N VAL A 111 -0.66 0.22 -7.34
CA VAL A 111 -1.03 -1.05 -6.71
C VAL A 111 -0.43 -2.19 -7.50
N GLY A 112 -0.17 -3.32 -6.83
CA GLY A 112 0.19 -4.54 -7.53
C GLY A 112 -1.03 -5.14 -8.18
N SER A 113 -0.82 -5.93 -9.22
CA SER A 113 -1.92 -6.56 -9.93
C SER A 113 -2.59 -7.64 -9.11
N ARG A 114 -1.89 -8.21 -8.11
CA ARG A 114 -2.41 -9.23 -7.22
C ARG A 114 -2.01 -8.96 -5.80
N GLY A 115 -2.91 -9.23 -4.87
CA GLY A 115 -2.59 -9.21 -3.47
C GLY A 115 -2.49 -10.63 -2.94
N ARG A 116 -2.46 -10.74 -1.63
CA ARG A 116 -2.49 -12.03 -0.98
C ARG A 116 -3.88 -12.64 -1.10
N GLY A 117 -3.94 -13.95 -1.37
CA GLY A 117 -5.18 -14.67 -1.40
C GLY A 117 -6.03 -14.49 -2.65
N GLY A 118 -5.48 -13.91 -3.69
CA GLY A 118 -6.21 -13.78 -4.94
C GLY A 118 -6.31 -15.11 -5.68
N PHE A 119 -7.21 -15.17 -6.66
CA PHE A 119 -7.34 -16.35 -7.50
C PHE A 119 -6.14 -16.48 -8.41
N ALA A 120 -5.59 -17.69 -8.50
CA ALA A 120 -4.57 -17.98 -9.50
C ALA A 120 -5.16 -17.77 -10.88
N GLY A 121 -4.50 -17.02 -11.73
CA GLY A 121 -4.99 -16.73 -13.06
C GLY A 121 -5.81 -15.45 -13.19
N ALA A 122 -6.19 -14.83 -12.08
CA ALA A 122 -6.85 -13.54 -12.15
C ALA A 122 -5.85 -12.50 -12.64
N LEU A 123 -6.25 -11.65 -13.59
CA LEU A 123 -5.37 -10.60 -14.10
C LEU A 123 -5.22 -9.46 -13.11
N LEU A 124 -6.22 -9.25 -12.27
CA LEU A 124 -6.26 -8.13 -11.35
C LEU A 124 -6.98 -8.56 -10.09
N GLY A 125 -6.37 -8.34 -8.93
CA GLY A 125 -6.97 -8.68 -7.65
C GLY A 125 -8.12 -7.74 -7.30
N SER A 126 -8.85 -8.08 -6.24
CA SER A 126 -10.03 -7.31 -5.84
C SER A 126 -9.69 -5.88 -5.45
N VAL A 127 -8.57 -5.69 -4.73
CA VAL A 127 -8.15 -4.34 -4.34
C VAL A 127 -7.80 -3.51 -5.56
N GLY A 128 -7.04 -4.09 -6.50
CA GLY A 128 -6.68 -3.40 -7.72
C GLY A 128 -7.89 -3.02 -8.56
N GLN A 129 -8.85 -3.94 -8.69
CA GLN A 129 -10.08 -3.66 -9.43
C GLN A 129 -10.86 -2.51 -8.81
N HIS A 130 -10.98 -2.52 -7.49
CA HIS A 130 -11.71 -1.48 -6.79
C HIS A 130 -11.03 -0.13 -6.97
N CYS A 131 -9.70 -0.10 -6.86
CA CYS A 131 -8.95 1.14 -7.03
C CYS A 131 -9.09 1.69 -8.45
N VAL A 132 -8.99 0.83 -9.46
CA VAL A 132 -9.12 1.26 -10.85
C VAL A 132 -10.49 1.88 -11.10
N GLN A 133 -11.53 1.33 -10.49
CA GLN A 133 -12.89 1.80 -10.71
C GLN A 133 -13.23 3.07 -9.92
N HIS A 134 -12.62 3.27 -8.76
CA HIS A 134 -13.10 4.28 -7.82
C HIS A 134 -12.07 5.32 -7.39
N ALA A 135 -10.80 5.16 -7.72
CA ALA A 135 -9.78 6.12 -7.31
C ALA A 135 -10.05 7.51 -7.89
N ARG A 136 -9.60 8.52 -7.16
CA ARG A 136 -9.76 9.92 -7.57
C ARG A 136 -8.52 10.49 -8.23
N CYS A 137 -7.56 9.64 -8.58
CA CYS A 137 -6.35 10.03 -9.31
C CYS A 137 -6.00 8.90 -10.28
N PRO A 138 -5.05 9.11 -11.18
CA PRO A 138 -4.59 8.03 -12.05
C PRO A 138 -4.05 6.85 -11.24
N VAL A 139 -4.32 5.65 -11.72
CA VAL A 139 -3.91 4.41 -11.05
C VAL A 139 -2.95 3.66 -11.97
N VAL A 140 -1.81 3.28 -11.41
CA VAL A 140 -0.86 2.40 -12.08
C VAL A 140 -0.96 1.03 -11.45
N VAL A 141 -1.16 0.02 -12.27
CA VAL A 141 -1.19 -1.36 -11.83
C VAL A 141 0.11 -2.02 -12.26
N VAL A 142 0.91 -2.45 -11.29
CA VAL A 142 2.19 -3.09 -11.58
C VAL A 142 1.95 -4.59 -11.60
N ARG A 143 2.20 -5.21 -12.74
CA ARG A 143 1.89 -6.62 -12.92
C ARG A 143 2.91 -7.50 -12.22
N ALA A 144 2.42 -8.62 -11.69
CA ALA A 144 3.30 -9.62 -11.14
C ALA A 144 4.20 -10.17 -12.25
N GLU A 145 5.34 -10.74 -11.84
CA GLU A 145 6.25 -11.34 -12.80
C GLU A 145 5.53 -12.43 -13.57
N THR A 146 5.55 -12.32 -14.88
CA THR A 146 5.05 -13.40 -15.75
C THR A 146 6.25 -14.11 -16.33
N VAL A 147 6.22 -15.39 -16.20
CA VAL A 147 7.29 -16.22 -16.75
C VAL A 147 7.07 -16.41 -18.24
#